data_1a5e0f154c386f70349e948b453e91a0
#
_entry.id   1a5e0f154c386f70349e948b453e91a0
#
_cell.length_a   1.000
_cell.length_b   1.000
_cell.length_c   1.000
_cell.angle_alpha   90.00
_cell.angle_beta   90.00
_cell.angle_gamma   90.00
#
_symmetry.space_group_name_H-M   'P 1'
#
loop_
_entity.id
_entity.type
_entity.pdbx_description
1 polymer ?
#
loop_
_entity_poly.entity_id
_entity_poly.type
_entity_poly.pdbx_seq_one_letter_code
_entity_poly.pdbx_strand_id
1 'polypeptide(L)'
;DGFRVDVIWHLIKDESFSDNPPNPEWHEGIDPYRAIVPLHTTDRPEVHQIIASMRRVVDSYSERVLIGEIYLSIERLVQYYRVNLSAVHLPFNFQLLLAQWDARHIARLIVEYEKALPEGGWANWVLGNHDRSRIASRVGRAQARVAAMLLLTLRGTPTLYYGDEIGMQDVPIPTER
;
A
#
# COMPACT_ATOMS: atom_id res chain seq x y z
N ASP A 1 18.92 6.18 5.05
CA ASP A 1 18.05 5.88 6.20
C ASP A 1 16.74 6.64 6.08
N GLY A 2 15.71 6.25 6.90
CA GLY A 2 14.41 6.90 6.90
C GLY A 2 13.41 6.18 7.78
N PHE A 3 12.13 6.46 7.56
CA PHE A 3 11.05 5.82 8.30
C PHE A 3 10.02 5.22 7.35
N ARG A 4 9.56 4.02 7.65
CA ARG A 4 8.30 3.50 7.18
C ARG A 4 7.26 3.78 8.25
N VAL A 5 6.24 4.55 7.92
CA VAL A 5 5.13 4.87 8.82
C VAL A 5 4.00 3.90 8.57
N ASP A 6 3.69 3.15 9.62
CA ASP A 6 2.62 2.17 9.65
C ASP A 6 1.26 2.85 9.56
N VAL A 7 0.34 2.27 8.80
CA VAL A 7 -1.06 2.71 8.64
C VAL A 7 -1.24 4.24 8.59
N ILE A 8 -0.40 4.92 7.82
CA ILE A 8 -0.29 6.39 7.82
C ILE A 8 -1.62 7.10 7.52
N TRP A 9 -2.54 6.46 6.81
CA TRP A 9 -3.86 7.01 6.48
C TRP A 9 -4.87 6.92 7.64
N HIS A 10 -4.49 6.31 8.76
CA HIS A 10 -5.30 6.16 9.98
C HIS A 10 -4.88 7.10 11.13
N LEU A 11 -3.93 8.01 10.93
CA LEU A 11 -3.41 8.86 12.00
C LEU A 11 -4.45 9.81 12.59
N ILE A 12 -5.45 10.20 11.82
CA ILE A 12 -6.50 11.14 12.25
C ILE A 12 -7.86 10.46 12.25
N LYS A 13 -8.59 10.71 13.31
CA LYS A 13 -9.99 10.34 13.49
C LYS A 13 -10.88 11.58 13.38
N ASP A 14 -12.17 11.36 13.20
CA ASP A 14 -13.18 12.41 13.30
C ASP A 14 -13.14 13.08 14.68
N GLU A 15 -13.31 14.41 14.73
CA GLU A 15 -13.21 15.21 15.98
C GLU A 15 -14.27 14.83 17.01
N SER A 16 -15.45 14.38 16.54
CA SER A 16 -16.54 13.94 17.41
C SER A 16 -16.39 12.49 17.91
N PHE A 17 -15.32 11.79 17.45
CA PHE A 17 -15.10 10.36 17.73
C PHE A 17 -16.29 9.47 17.38
N SER A 18 -16.99 9.82 16.31
CA SER A 18 -18.15 9.06 15.82
C SER A 18 -17.75 7.64 15.42
N ASP A 19 -18.61 6.69 15.72
CA ASP A 19 -18.45 5.31 15.27
C ASP A 19 -18.61 5.21 13.74
N ASN A 20 -17.83 4.35 13.13
CA ASN A 20 -17.98 4.05 11.71
C ASN A 20 -19.31 3.32 11.46
N PRO A 21 -20.08 3.70 10.44
CA PRO A 21 -21.36 3.05 10.14
C PRO A 21 -21.15 1.62 9.63
N PRO A 22 -22.12 0.72 9.87
CA PRO A 22 -22.15 -0.60 9.27
C PRO A 22 -22.09 -0.52 7.73
N ASN A 23 -21.41 -1.48 7.11
CA ASN A 23 -21.40 -1.61 5.66
C ASN A 23 -22.66 -2.40 5.22
N PRO A 24 -23.60 -1.79 4.51
CA PRO A 24 -24.84 -2.47 4.10
C PRO A 24 -24.61 -3.57 3.05
N GLU A 25 -23.45 -3.58 2.38
CA GLU A 25 -23.10 -4.61 1.41
C GLU A 25 -22.36 -5.79 2.05
N TRP A 26 -22.04 -5.70 3.33
CA TRP A 26 -21.35 -6.78 4.02
C TRP A 26 -22.30 -7.91 4.38
N HIS A 27 -21.84 -9.14 4.17
CA HIS A 27 -22.51 -10.35 4.62
C HIS A 27 -21.50 -11.40 5.08
N GLU A 28 -21.96 -12.42 5.79
CA GLU A 28 -21.12 -13.51 6.25
C GLU A 28 -20.41 -14.18 5.06
N GLY A 29 -19.09 -14.40 5.20
CA GLY A 29 -18.21 -14.90 4.14
C GLY A 29 -17.37 -13.83 3.44
N ILE A 30 -17.66 -12.53 3.66
CA ILE A 30 -16.78 -11.43 3.29
C ILE A 30 -15.84 -11.11 4.46
N ASP A 31 -14.62 -10.65 4.14
CA ASP A 31 -13.64 -10.21 5.13
C ASP A 31 -14.30 -9.37 6.24
N PRO A 32 -14.21 -9.76 7.53
CA PRO A 32 -14.79 -9.04 8.65
C PRO A 32 -14.39 -7.56 8.75
N TYR A 33 -13.19 -7.20 8.29
CA TYR A 33 -12.75 -5.79 8.24
C TYR A 33 -13.61 -4.93 7.32
N ARG A 34 -14.38 -5.53 6.41
CA ARG A 34 -15.31 -4.83 5.53
C ARG A 34 -16.72 -4.68 6.12
N ALA A 35 -16.95 -5.15 7.35
CA ALA A 35 -18.24 -5.02 8.03
C ALA A 35 -18.63 -3.57 8.35
N ILE A 36 -17.67 -2.67 8.40
CA ILE A 36 -17.88 -1.24 8.63
C ILE A 36 -17.35 -0.41 7.45
N VAL A 37 -17.95 0.74 7.23
CA VAL A 37 -17.43 1.75 6.29
C VAL A 37 -16.54 2.69 7.10
N PRO A 38 -15.22 2.73 6.86
CA PRO A 38 -14.27 3.49 7.68
C PRO A 38 -14.35 5.01 7.40
N LEU A 39 -15.54 5.59 7.53
CA LEU A 39 -15.84 6.98 7.20
C LEU A 39 -15.17 7.98 8.16
N HIS A 40 -15.13 7.64 9.45
CA HIS A 40 -14.67 8.55 10.51
C HIS A 40 -13.23 8.30 10.96
N THR A 41 -12.61 7.23 10.50
CA THR A 41 -11.30 6.78 11.00
C THR A 41 -10.20 6.68 9.97
N THR A 42 -10.53 6.87 8.67
CA THR A 42 -9.61 6.58 7.58
C THR A 42 -9.54 7.73 6.60
N ASP A 43 -8.32 8.05 6.15
CA ASP A 43 -8.06 8.98 5.04
C ASP A 43 -8.74 10.35 5.22
N ARG A 44 -8.72 10.85 6.46
CA ARG A 44 -9.25 12.18 6.81
C ARG A 44 -8.38 13.26 6.17
N PRO A 45 -8.97 14.37 5.67
CA PRO A 45 -8.21 15.44 4.99
C PRO A 45 -7.07 16.01 5.86
N GLU A 46 -7.27 16.05 7.16
CA GLU A 46 -6.31 16.58 8.13
C GLU A 46 -5.01 15.77 8.20
N VAL A 47 -5.03 14.48 7.82
CA VAL A 47 -3.86 13.61 7.82
C VAL A 47 -2.73 14.17 6.95
N HIS A 48 -3.09 14.81 5.86
CA HIS A 48 -2.10 15.37 4.92
C HIS A 48 -1.24 16.49 5.52
N GLN A 49 -1.78 17.26 6.48
CA GLN A 49 -1.01 18.31 7.17
C GLN A 49 0.01 17.70 8.13
N ILE A 50 -0.37 16.62 8.82
CA ILE A 50 0.53 15.88 9.71
C ILE A 50 1.66 15.25 8.91
N ILE A 51 1.33 14.57 7.80
CA ILE A 51 2.34 13.96 6.92
C ILE A 51 3.30 15.01 6.37
N ALA A 52 2.80 16.16 5.94
CA ALA A 52 3.66 17.26 5.49
C ALA A 52 4.56 17.81 6.62
N SER A 53 4.11 17.75 7.87
CA SER A 53 4.94 18.12 9.02
C SER A 53 6.03 17.09 9.29
N MET A 54 5.71 15.78 9.22
CA MET A 54 6.69 14.70 9.29
C MET A 54 7.73 14.84 8.17
N ARG A 55 7.26 15.12 6.95
CA ARG A 55 8.13 15.31 5.79
C ARG A 55 9.15 16.46 6.00
N ARG A 56 8.72 17.60 6.52
CA ARG A 56 9.62 18.71 6.83
C ARG A 56 10.73 18.33 7.83
N VAL A 57 10.40 17.50 8.82
CA VAL A 57 11.40 16.99 9.76
C VAL A 57 12.38 16.07 9.05
N VAL A 58 11.88 15.14 8.24
CA VAL A 58 12.74 14.21 7.47
C VAL A 58 13.67 14.95 6.52
N ASP A 59 13.17 15.98 5.83
CA ASP A 59 13.93 16.80 4.87
C ASP A 59 14.99 17.69 5.54
N SER A 60 14.91 17.90 6.86
CA SER A 60 15.97 18.63 7.60
C SER A 60 17.26 17.80 7.77
N TYR A 61 17.23 16.53 7.43
CA TYR A 61 18.37 15.63 7.41
C TYR A 61 18.68 15.19 5.98
N SER A 62 19.94 15.16 5.58
CA SER A 62 20.34 14.74 4.24
C SER A 62 20.07 13.25 4.00
N GLU A 63 19.65 12.90 2.79
CA GLU A 63 19.51 11.52 2.32
C GLU A 63 18.57 10.67 3.20
N ARG A 64 17.43 11.23 3.60
CA ARG A 64 16.39 10.51 4.34
C ARG A 64 15.15 10.32 3.50
N VAL A 65 14.42 9.24 3.78
CA VAL A 65 13.20 8.87 3.05
C VAL A 65 12.05 8.63 4.03
N LEU A 66 10.86 9.08 3.64
CA LEU A 66 9.61 8.78 4.32
C LEU A 66 8.77 7.86 3.43
N ILE A 67 8.49 6.67 3.91
CA ILE A 67 7.65 5.65 3.25
C ILE A 67 6.34 5.57 4.01
N GLY A 68 5.20 5.57 3.31
CA GLY A 68 3.88 5.42 3.94
C GLY A 68 3.22 4.11 3.55
N GLU A 69 2.76 3.37 4.53
CA GLU A 69 1.88 2.24 4.28
C GLU A 69 0.46 2.74 4.03
N ILE A 70 -0.14 2.35 2.88
CA ILE A 70 -1.44 2.87 2.45
C ILE A 70 -2.21 1.81 1.67
N TYR A 71 -3.42 1.46 2.15
CA TYR A 71 -4.38 0.58 1.48
C TYR A 71 -5.57 1.40 0.96
N LEU A 72 -5.37 2.16 -0.11
CA LEU A 72 -6.40 3.01 -0.72
C LEU A 72 -6.48 2.78 -2.24
N SER A 73 -7.54 3.27 -2.87
CA SER A 73 -7.62 3.33 -4.34
C SER A 73 -6.51 4.19 -4.92
N ILE A 74 -6.20 4.01 -6.20
CA ILE A 74 -5.13 4.78 -6.88
C ILE A 74 -5.35 6.29 -6.73
N GLU A 75 -6.59 6.76 -6.92
CA GLU A 75 -6.93 8.18 -6.84
C GLU A 75 -6.67 8.77 -5.45
N ARG A 76 -6.89 7.98 -4.41
CA ARG A 76 -6.64 8.40 -3.02
C ARG A 76 -5.16 8.26 -2.66
N LEU A 77 -4.53 7.17 -3.08
CA LEU A 77 -3.12 6.89 -2.83
C LEU A 77 -2.22 8.02 -3.35
N VAL A 78 -2.46 8.51 -4.58
CA VAL A 78 -1.61 9.55 -5.17
C VAL A 78 -1.71 10.90 -4.45
N GLN A 79 -2.77 11.15 -3.67
CA GLN A 79 -2.88 12.34 -2.83
C GLN A 79 -1.80 12.39 -1.73
N TYR A 80 -1.24 11.25 -1.37
CA TYR A 80 -0.18 11.15 -0.36
C TYR A 80 1.21 11.59 -0.85
N TYR A 81 1.36 11.89 -2.13
CA TYR A 81 2.52 12.65 -2.64
C TYR A 81 2.36 14.16 -2.40
N ARG A 82 1.12 14.66 -2.41
CA ARG A 82 0.74 16.07 -2.37
C ARG A 82 1.32 16.91 -3.52
N VAL A 83 0.87 18.16 -3.57
CA VAL A 83 1.41 19.17 -4.48
C VAL A 83 2.91 19.36 -4.19
N ASN A 84 3.70 19.45 -5.23
CA ASN A 84 5.17 19.59 -5.17
C ASN A 84 5.86 18.47 -4.37
N LEU A 85 5.27 17.28 -4.31
CA LEU A 85 5.81 16.10 -3.61
C LEU A 85 6.18 16.37 -2.14
N SER A 86 5.36 17.17 -1.46
CA SER A 86 5.63 17.67 -0.09
C SER A 86 5.13 16.75 1.03
N ALA A 87 4.74 15.51 0.71
CA ALA A 87 4.30 14.52 1.70
C ALA A 87 5.18 13.27 1.65
N VAL A 88 4.61 12.07 1.53
CA VAL A 88 5.40 10.82 1.51
C VAL A 88 6.29 10.77 0.26
N HIS A 89 7.54 10.37 0.41
CA HIS A 89 8.44 10.16 -0.72
C HIS A 89 8.02 8.95 -1.55
N LEU A 90 7.69 7.85 -0.84
CA LEU A 90 7.39 6.55 -1.41
C LEU A 90 6.15 5.93 -0.75
N PRO A 91 4.93 6.34 -1.13
CA PRO A 91 3.74 5.62 -0.69
C PRO A 91 3.77 4.18 -1.22
N PHE A 92 3.50 3.19 -0.37
CA PHE A 92 3.35 1.81 -0.81
C PHE A 92 2.13 1.67 -1.73
N ASN A 93 2.37 1.25 -2.95
CA ASN A 93 1.31 0.88 -3.88
C ASN A 93 1.00 -0.61 -3.76
N PHE A 94 -0.06 -0.93 -3.03
CA PHE A 94 -0.51 -2.31 -2.82
C PHE A 94 -1.46 -2.84 -3.91
N GLN A 95 -1.65 -2.12 -5.01
CA GLN A 95 -2.53 -2.59 -6.09
C GLN A 95 -2.08 -3.95 -6.65
N LEU A 96 -0.77 -4.15 -6.87
CA LEU A 96 -0.25 -5.44 -7.33
C LEU A 96 -0.29 -6.53 -6.26
N LEU A 97 -0.19 -6.17 -4.97
CA LEU A 97 -0.33 -7.08 -3.84
C LEU A 97 -1.75 -7.66 -3.77
N LEU A 98 -2.76 -6.83 -4.05
CA LEU A 98 -4.18 -7.19 -3.96
C LEU A 98 -4.76 -7.71 -5.28
N ALA A 99 -4.04 -7.55 -6.40
CA ALA A 99 -4.53 -7.88 -7.72
C ALA A 99 -4.75 -9.38 -7.92
N GLN A 100 -5.80 -9.71 -8.66
CA GLN A 100 -5.88 -11.01 -9.30
C GLN A 100 -4.74 -11.14 -10.32
N TRP A 101 -4.03 -12.27 -10.31
CA TRP A 101 -2.86 -12.51 -11.17
C TRP A 101 -3.31 -12.79 -12.61
N ASP A 102 -3.72 -11.75 -13.30
CA ASP A 102 -4.11 -11.72 -14.71
C ASP A 102 -3.35 -10.61 -15.44
N ALA A 103 -2.76 -10.93 -16.58
CA ALA A 103 -1.87 -10.01 -17.29
C ALA A 103 -2.56 -8.72 -17.74
N ARG A 104 -3.83 -8.80 -18.17
CA ARG A 104 -4.58 -7.62 -18.62
C ARG A 104 -4.99 -6.73 -17.45
N HIS A 105 -5.36 -7.36 -16.33
CA HIS A 105 -5.69 -6.65 -15.10
C HIS A 105 -4.47 -5.92 -14.54
N ILE A 106 -3.33 -6.61 -14.43
CA ILE A 106 -2.05 -6.04 -13.97
C ILE A 106 -1.60 -4.90 -14.88
N ALA A 107 -1.65 -5.07 -16.20
CA ALA A 107 -1.28 -4.02 -17.15
C ALA A 107 -2.15 -2.76 -16.97
N ARG A 108 -3.45 -2.91 -16.75
CA ARG A 108 -4.34 -1.76 -16.46
C ARG A 108 -3.95 -1.04 -15.19
N LEU A 109 -3.75 -1.75 -14.10
CA LEU A 109 -3.34 -1.16 -12.80
C LEU A 109 -2.04 -0.38 -12.92
N ILE A 110 -1.06 -0.90 -13.66
CA ILE A 110 0.21 -0.22 -13.90
C ILE A 110 -0.01 1.08 -14.68
N VAL A 111 -0.76 1.02 -15.78
CA VAL A 111 -1.04 2.19 -16.62
C VAL A 111 -1.86 3.24 -15.87
N GLU A 112 -2.87 2.83 -15.10
CA GLU A 112 -3.70 3.71 -14.29
C GLU A 112 -2.86 4.43 -13.22
N TYR A 113 -2.00 3.70 -12.51
CA TYR A 113 -1.16 4.29 -11.50
C TYR A 113 -0.11 5.25 -12.08
N GLU A 114 0.59 4.84 -13.14
CA GLU A 114 1.57 5.70 -13.82
C GLU A 114 0.95 7.00 -14.34
N LYS A 115 -0.29 6.96 -14.85
CA LYS A 115 -1.03 8.15 -15.29
C LYS A 115 -1.50 9.04 -14.14
N ALA A 116 -1.78 8.45 -12.98
CA ALA A 116 -2.26 9.18 -11.82
C ALA A 116 -1.15 9.83 -11.00
N LEU A 117 0.11 9.37 -11.15
CA LEU A 117 1.24 9.95 -10.46
C LEU A 117 1.37 11.45 -10.74
N PRO A 118 1.61 12.28 -9.70
CA PRO A 118 1.91 13.69 -9.92
C PRO A 118 3.22 13.87 -10.68
N GLU A 119 3.41 15.02 -11.29
CA GLU A 119 4.66 15.38 -11.97
C GLU A 119 5.85 15.19 -11.01
N GLY A 120 6.88 14.47 -11.45
CA GLY A 120 8.04 14.11 -10.62
C GLY A 120 7.77 12.98 -9.62
N GLY A 121 6.55 12.47 -9.53
CA GLY A 121 6.20 11.34 -8.66
C GLY A 121 6.93 10.07 -9.04
N TRP A 122 7.36 9.31 -8.02
CA TRP A 122 8.09 8.07 -8.19
C TRP A 122 7.34 6.90 -7.56
N ALA A 123 6.99 5.91 -8.37
CA ALA A 123 6.22 4.75 -7.94
C ALA A 123 6.99 3.91 -6.90
N ASN A 124 6.25 3.29 -5.98
CA ASN A 124 6.78 2.27 -5.08
C ASN A 124 5.93 1.01 -5.25
N TRP A 125 6.46 0.02 -5.94
CA TRP A 125 5.75 -1.21 -6.28
C TRP A 125 5.97 -2.28 -5.23
N VAL A 126 4.88 -2.96 -4.82
CA VAL A 126 4.89 -3.97 -3.76
C VAL A 126 4.11 -5.21 -4.21
N LEU A 127 4.71 -6.38 -4.07
CA LEU A 127 4.07 -7.69 -4.35
C LEU A 127 3.78 -8.50 -3.11
N GLY A 128 4.41 -8.20 -1.99
CA GLY A 128 4.27 -8.95 -0.74
C GLY A 128 4.53 -8.10 0.49
N ASN A 129 3.91 -8.46 1.60
CA ASN A 129 4.16 -7.94 2.94
C ASN A 129 3.82 -9.01 4.00
N HIS A 130 3.96 -8.67 5.28
CA HIS A 130 3.69 -9.59 6.40
C HIS A 130 2.19 -9.81 6.66
N ASP A 131 1.30 -8.97 6.12
CA ASP A 131 -0.15 -9.04 6.34
C ASP A 131 -0.87 -9.91 5.29
N ARG A 132 -0.20 -10.30 4.24
CA ARG A 132 -0.78 -11.01 3.11
C ARG A 132 0.00 -12.27 2.75
N SER A 133 -0.73 -13.22 2.22
CA SER A 133 -0.14 -14.44 1.66
C SER A 133 1.00 -14.11 0.68
N ARG A 134 2.10 -14.83 0.79
CA ARG A 134 3.30 -14.64 -0.05
C ARG A 134 2.99 -14.79 -1.53
N ILE A 135 3.69 -14.04 -2.38
CA ILE A 135 3.48 -14.10 -3.83
C ILE A 135 3.60 -15.54 -4.37
N ALA A 136 4.58 -16.31 -3.91
CA ALA A 136 4.76 -17.69 -4.36
C ALA A 136 3.63 -18.64 -3.92
N SER A 137 2.92 -18.34 -2.83
CA SER A 137 1.72 -19.07 -2.41
C SER A 137 0.50 -18.68 -3.25
N ARG A 138 0.36 -17.38 -3.58
CA ARG A 138 -0.78 -16.86 -4.35
C ARG A 138 -0.78 -17.29 -5.82
N VAL A 139 0.40 -17.28 -6.46
CA VAL A 139 0.51 -17.48 -7.92
C VAL A 139 1.34 -18.71 -8.32
N GLY A 140 1.91 -19.41 -7.35
CA GLY A 140 2.83 -20.52 -7.56
C GLY A 140 4.26 -20.08 -7.92
N ARG A 141 5.24 -20.93 -7.66
CA ARG A 141 6.68 -20.61 -7.80
C ARG A 141 7.09 -20.18 -9.21
N ALA A 142 6.51 -20.77 -10.24
CA ALA A 142 6.83 -20.40 -11.62
C ALA A 142 6.40 -18.96 -11.93
N GLN A 143 5.18 -18.59 -11.55
CA GLN A 143 4.64 -17.25 -11.76
C GLN A 143 5.25 -16.23 -10.79
N ALA A 144 5.70 -16.63 -9.60
CA ALA A 144 6.43 -15.74 -8.69
C ALA A 144 7.72 -15.19 -9.33
N ARG A 145 8.40 -15.97 -10.17
CA ARG A 145 9.56 -15.48 -10.96
C ARG A 145 9.17 -14.42 -11.97
N VAL A 146 8.02 -14.60 -12.63
CA VAL A 146 7.47 -13.60 -13.55
C VAL A 146 7.10 -12.32 -12.77
N ALA A 147 6.49 -12.48 -11.60
CA ALA A 147 6.14 -11.37 -10.73
C ALA A 147 7.38 -10.60 -10.25
N ALA A 148 8.44 -11.30 -9.87
CA ALA A 148 9.71 -10.68 -9.49
C ALA A 148 10.35 -9.92 -10.66
N MET A 149 10.34 -10.50 -11.86
CA MET A 149 10.82 -9.82 -13.07
C MET A 149 10.01 -8.55 -13.35
N LEU A 150 8.67 -8.62 -13.28
CA LEU A 150 7.80 -7.47 -13.44
C LEU A 150 8.17 -6.38 -12.43
N LEU A 151 8.23 -6.73 -11.13
CA LEU A 151 8.56 -5.80 -10.05
C LEU A 151 9.89 -5.07 -10.29
N LEU A 152 10.91 -5.81 -10.72
CA LEU A 152 12.29 -5.29 -10.91
C LEU A 152 12.48 -4.50 -12.20
N THR A 153 11.55 -4.58 -13.14
CA THR A 153 11.65 -3.89 -14.44
C THR A 153 10.66 -2.73 -14.62
N LEU A 154 9.68 -2.58 -13.71
CA LEU A 154 8.81 -1.41 -13.69
C LEU A 154 9.57 -0.15 -13.33
N ARG A 155 9.15 0.99 -13.89
CA ARG A 155 9.63 2.30 -13.46
C ARG A 155 9.20 2.55 -12.01
N GLY A 156 10.15 2.76 -11.13
CA GLY A 156 9.86 2.97 -9.70
C GLY A 156 10.85 2.24 -8.80
N THR A 157 10.53 2.25 -7.52
CA THR A 157 11.26 1.49 -6.48
C THR A 157 10.58 0.15 -6.27
N PRO A 158 11.27 -0.98 -6.50
CA PRO A 158 10.77 -2.29 -6.13
C PRO A 158 10.90 -2.49 -4.62
N THR A 159 9.81 -2.77 -3.92
CA THR A 159 9.84 -3.22 -2.54
C THR A 159 9.69 -4.73 -2.49
N LEU A 160 10.75 -5.41 -2.06
CA LEU A 160 10.78 -6.86 -1.90
C LEU A 160 10.48 -7.24 -0.45
N TYR A 161 9.51 -8.11 -0.25
CA TYR A 161 9.30 -8.73 1.06
C TYR A 161 10.28 -9.89 1.23
N TYR A 162 10.97 -9.95 2.37
CA TYR A 162 12.01 -10.95 2.60
C TYR A 162 11.51 -12.38 2.33
N GLY A 163 12.33 -13.19 1.67
CA GLY A 163 12.00 -14.54 1.24
C GLY A 163 11.33 -14.64 -0.14
N ASP A 164 10.83 -13.53 -0.71
CA ASP A 164 10.28 -13.52 -2.07
C ASP A 164 11.38 -13.85 -3.11
N GLU A 165 12.62 -13.42 -2.85
CA GLU A 165 13.81 -13.66 -3.69
C GLU A 165 14.17 -15.15 -3.81
N ILE A 166 13.80 -15.96 -2.82
CA ILE A 166 14.01 -17.42 -2.83
C ILE A 166 12.71 -18.20 -3.10
N GLY A 167 11.60 -17.50 -3.39
CA GLY A 167 10.30 -18.11 -3.63
C GLY A 167 9.71 -18.79 -2.40
N MET A 168 9.91 -18.18 -1.22
CA MET A 168 9.33 -18.65 0.05
C MET A 168 7.80 -18.67 -0.05
N GLN A 169 7.20 -19.72 0.49
CA GLN A 169 5.74 -19.90 0.57
C GLN A 169 5.25 -19.78 2.00
N ASP A 170 3.93 -19.56 2.16
CA ASP A 170 3.29 -19.60 3.46
C ASP A 170 3.39 -21.00 4.07
N VAL A 171 3.55 -21.05 5.37
CA VAL A 171 3.52 -22.29 6.15
C VAL A 171 2.23 -22.33 6.95
N PRO A 172 1.40 -23.38 6.80
CA PRO A 172 0.21 -23.52 7.63
C PRO A 172 0.60 -23.62 9.12
N ILE A 173 0.03 -22.74 9.93
CA ILE A 173 0.20 -22.79 11.38
C ILE A 173 -0.97 -23.58 11.95
N PRO A 174 -0.74 -24.70 12.65
CA PRO A 174 -1.82 -25.44 13.30
C PRO A 174 -2.56 -24.57 14.31
N THR A 175 -3.88 -24.65 14.32
CA THR A 175 -4.75 -23.89 15.24
C THR A 175 -4.62 -24.34 16.71
N GLU A 176 -3.97 -25.47 16.95
CA GLU A 176 -3.76 -26.05 18.29
C GLU A 176 -2.39 -25.65 18.86
N ARG A 177 -2.19 -24.34 19.08
CA ARG A 177 -1.07 -23.86 19.92
C ARG A 177 -1.46 -22.64 20.72
#